data_a37294656270506623d88c45f8980eef
#
_entry.id   a37294656270506623d88c45f8980eef
#
_cell.length_a   1.000
_cell.length_b   1.000
_cell.length_c   1.000
_cell.angle_alpha   90.00
_cell.angle_beta   90.00
_cell.angle_gamma   90.00
#
_symmetry.space_group_name_H-M   'P 1'
#
loop_
_entity.id
_entity.type
_entity.pdbx_description
1 polymer ?
#
loop_
_entity_poly.entity_id
_entity_poly.type
_entity_poly.pdbx_seq_one_letter_code
_entity_poly.pdbx_strand_id
1 'polypeptide(L)'
;MANPKRVQALLALAEEDSGAARILLGFSMRTARYHVQQSAEKAVKALLEHRGINPGREHRFEVLAEMLPEGDRWRFRIQSLDELSPAATTHRYPTSEGRILPPPSRELVEREIAAVAQLILDIKAEVDPSAARGS
;
A
#
# COMPACT_ATOMS: atom_id res chain seq x y z
N MET A 1 -3.79 -6.40 -21.26
CA MET A 1 -3.63 -7.80 -20.88
C MET A 1 -2.76 -7.90 -19.64
N ALA A 2 -3.13 -8.76 -18.70
CA ALA A 2 -2.38 -8.92 -17.45
C ALA A 2 -1.00 -9.54 -17.70
N ASN A 3 -0.02 -9.13 -16.90
CA ASN A 3 1.33 -9.70 -16.91
C ASN A 3 1.58 -10.36 -15.55
N PRO A 4 1.40 -11.69 -15.43
CA PRO A 4 1.54 -12.38 -14.15
C PRO A 4 2.89 -12.19 -13.47
N LYS A 5 3.96 -12.11 -14.23
CA LYS A 5 5.29 -11.91 -13.65
C LYS A 5 5.41 -10.55 -12.99
N ARG A 6 4.85 -9.52 -13.62
CA ARG A 6 4.87 -8.18 -13.07
C ARG A 6 3.97 -8.08 -11.83
N VAL A 7 2.81 -8.73 -11.86
CA VAL A 7 1.90 -8.79 -10.70
C VAL A 7 2.61 -9.43 -9.51
N GLN A 8 3.28 -10.57 -9.72
CA GLN A 8 4.00 -11.25 -8.64
C GLN A 8 5.17 -10.42 -8.11
N ALA A 9 5.87 -9.73 -9.00
CA ALA A 9 6.98 -8.85 -8.59
C ALA A 9 6.47 -7.70 -7.71
N LEU A 10 5.36 -7.07 -8.09
CA LEU A 10 4.77 -6.00 -7.28
C LEU A 10 4.33 -6.50 -5.91
N LEU A 11 3.73 -7.69 -5.84
CA LEU A 11 3.32 -8.29 -4.56
C LEU A 11 4.55 -8.61 -3.68
N ALA A 12 5.62 -9.12 -4.27
CA ALA A 12 6.85 -9.40 -3.54
C ALA A 12 7.46 -8.12 -2.98
N LEU A 13 7.49 -7.04 -3.76
CA LEU A 13 7.98 -5.75 -3.30
C LEU A 13 7.07 -5.13 -2.23
N ALA A 14 5.76 -5.32 -2.35
CA ALA A 14 4.82 -4.88 -1.31
C ALA A 14 5.11 -5.59 0.02
N GLU A 15 5.36 -6.90 -0.02
CA GLU A 15 5.71 -7.66 1.18
C GLU A 15 7.05 -7.22 1.77
N GLU A 16 8.02 -6.91 0.93
CA GLU A 16 9.30 -6.39 1.38
C GLU A 16 9.15 -5.06 2.11
N ASP A 17 8.37 -4.13 1.56
CA ASP A 17 8.09 -2.86 2.24
C ASP A 17 7.34 -3.06 3.55
N SER A 18 6.39 -4.00 3.60
CA SER A 18 5.66 -4.33 4.83
C SER A 18 6.60 -4.87 5.91
N GLY A 19 7.54 -5.73 5.52
CA GLY A 19 8.57 -6.25 6.42
C GLY A 19 9.50 -5.15 6.92
N ALA A 20 9.92 -4.26 6.03
CA ALA A 20 10.75 -3.11 6.38
C ALA A 20 10.03 -2.21 7.41
N ALA A 21 8.74 -1.97 7.22
CA ALA A 21 7.95 -1.16 8.14
C ALA A 21 7.96 -1.75 9.55
N ARG A 22 7.81 -3.08 9.67
CA ARG A 22 7.85 -3.76 10.98
C ARG A 22 9.18 -3.58 11.68
N ILE A 23 10.27 -3.72 10.95
CA ILE A 23 11.62 -3.55 11.50
C ILE A 23 11.82 -2.10 11.95
N LEU A 24 11.34 -1.14 11.16
CA LEU A 24 11.50 0.27 11.43
C LEU A 24 10.65 0.78 12.60
N LEU A 25 9.70 -0.01 13.10
CA LEU A 25 8.99 0.33 14.34
C LEU A 25 9.94 0.50 15.52
N GLY A 26 11.10 -0.17 15.51
CA GLY A 26 12.12 -0.02 16.52
C GLY A 26 13.05 1.18 16.31
N PHE A 27 12.86 1.93 15.22
CA PHE A 27 13.78 3.00 14.86
C PHE A 27 13.08 4.34 14.58
N SER A 28 12.13 4.35 13.65
CA SER A 28 11.51 5.60 13.20
C SER A 28 10.08 5.36 12.71
N MET A 29 9.12 5.98 13.39
CA MET A 29 7.72 5.88 13.00
C MET A 29 7.46 6.56 11.65
N ARG A 30 8.16 7.64 11.34
CA ARG A 30 8.04 8.31 10.03
C ARG A 30 8.46 7.38 8.90
N THR A 31 9.61 6.75 9.06
CA THR A 31 10.15 5.88 8.03
C THR A 31 9.34 4.60 7.92
N ALA A 32 8.90 4.05 9.05
CA ALA A 32 8.00 2.90 9.06
C ALA A 32 6.71 3.20 8.27
N ARG A 33 6.08 4.33 8.55
CA ARG A 33 4.84 4.72 7.89
C ARG A 33 5.03 4.95 6.40
N TYR A 34 6.17 5.52 6.01
CA TYR A 34 6.49 5.67 4.59
C TYR A 34 6.51 4.31 3.87
N HIS A 35 7.12 3.29 4.49
CA HIS A 35 7.14 1.96 3.91
C HIS A 35 5.77 1.29 3.89
N VAL A 36 4.91 1.59 4.87
CA VAL A 36 3.52 1.13 4.85
C VAL A 36 2.81 1.69 3.62
N GLN A 37 2.98 2.97 3.35
CA GLN A 37 2.38 3.62 2.19
C GLN A 37 2.91 3.01 0.88
N GLN A 38 4.21 2.79 0.78
CA GLN A 38 4.81 2.14 -0.39
C GLN A 38 4.31 0.72 -0.58
N SER A 39 4.15 -0.03 0.50
CA SER A 39 3.61 -1.38 0.48
C SER A 39 2.18 -1.38 -0.07
N ALA A 40 1.33 -0.50 0.45
CA ALA A 40 -0.06 -0.39 0.01
C ALA A 40 -0.14 -0.01 -1.47
N GLU A 41 0.66 0.95 -1.92
CA GLU A 41 0.66 1.39 -3.32
C GLU A 41 1.03 0.25 -4.27
N LYS A 42 2.08 -0.49 -3.94
CA LYS A 42 2.51 -1.62 -4.77
C LYS A 42 1.47 -2.73 -4.81
N ALA A 43 0.84 -3.02 -3.68
CA ALA A 43 -0.24 -4.02 -3.62
C ALA A 43 -1.43 -3.61 -4.50
N VAL A 44 -1.85 -2.35 -4.41
CA VAL A 44 -2.96 -1.83 -5.23
C VAL A 44 -2.60 -1.90 -6.71
N LYS A 45 -1.37 -1.53 -7.07
CA LYS A 45 -0.92 -1.60 -8.47
C LYS A 45 -0.87 -3.03 -8.97
N ALA A 46 -0.53 -3.99 -8.11
CA ALA A 46 -0.58 -5.41 -8.47
C ALA A 46 -2.00 -5.83 -8.82
N LEU A 47 -2.99 -5.42 -8.02
CA LEU A 47 -4.38 -5.70 -8.30
C LEU A 47 -4.82 -5.10 -9.64
N LEU A 48 -4.50 -3.82 -9.88
CA LEU A 48 -4.86 -3.15 -11.12
C LEU A 48 -4.25 -3.85 -12.34
N GLU A 49 -2.98 -4.19 -12.26
CA GLU A 49 -2.31 -4.90 -13.36
C GLU A 49 -2.88 -6.30 -13.56
N HIS A 50 -3.29 -6.98 -12.49
CA HIS A 50 -3.99 -8.25 -12.59
C HIS A 50 -5.30 -8.11 -13.37
N ARG A 51 -5.97 -6.97 -13.23
CA ARG A 51 -7.19 -6.64 -13.96
C ARG A 51 -6.93 -6.11 -15.38
N GLY A 52 -5.66 -6.08 -15.81
CA GLY A 52 -5.30 -5.57 -17.13
C GLY A 52 -5.29 -4.05 -17.22
N ILE A 53 -5.27 -3.36 -16.09
CA ILE A 53 -5.25 -1.90 -16.01
C ILE A 53 -3.82 -1.45 -15.71
N ASN A 54 -3.28 -0.53 -16.52
CA ASN A 54 -1.96 0.03 -16.28
C ASN A 54 -2.09 1.26 -15.37
N PRO A 55 -1.58 1.19 -14.11
CA PRO A 55 -1.69 2.32 -13.19
C PRO A 55 -0.70 3.44 -13.48
N GLY A 56 0.31 3.21 -14.33
CA GLY A 56 1.32 4.21 -14.63
C GLY A 56 2.11 4.61 -13.40
N ARG A 57 2.39 5.91 -13.29
CA ARG A 57 3.16 6.48 -12.19
C ARG A 57 2.27 7.13 -11.12
N GLU A 58 0.97 6.85 -11.14
CA GLU A 58 0.06 7.44 -10.17
C GLU A 58 0.37 6.93 -8.75
N HIS A 59 0.32 7.83 -7.77
CA HIS A 59 0.58 7.52 -6.36
C HIS A 59 -0.62 7.78 -5.47
N ARG A 60 -1.63 8.48 -5.97
CA ARG A 60 -2.80 8.84 -5.17
C ARG A 60 -3.81 7.69 -5.18
N PHE A 61 -4.13 7.21 -3.99
CA PHE A 61 -5.06 6.08 -3.87
C PHE A 61 -6.44 6.40 -4.41
N GLU A 62 -6.90 7.64 -4.24
CA GLU A 62 -8.17 8.09 -4.79
C GLU A 62 -8.21 7.90 -6.31
N VAL A 63 -7.15 8.29 -7.01
CA VAL A 63 -7.06 8.15 -8.46
C VAL A 63 -6.93 6.70 -8.88
N LEU A 64 -6.12 5.93 -8.16
CA LEU A 64 -5.96 4.50 -8.43
C LEU A 64 -7.29 3.77 -8.28
N ALA A 65 -8.08 4.10 -7.25
CA ALA A 65 -9.40 3.52 -7.04
C ALA A 65 -10.34 3.79 -8.21
N GLU A 66 -10.30 5.01 -8.76
CA GLU A 66 -11.15 5.40 -9.87
C GLU A 66 -10.82 4.68 -11.18
N MET A 67 -9.66 4.04 -11.27
CA MET A 67 -9.32 3.21 -12.42
C MET A 67 -10.13 1.91 -12.49
N LEU A 68 -10.71 1.50 -11.36
CA LEU A 68 -11.61 0.34 -11.32
C LEU A 68 -13.04 0.77 -11.67
N PRO A 69 -13.85 -0.13 -12.25
CA PRO A 69 -15.24 0.18 -12.56
C PRO A 69 -16.05 0.55 -11.31
N GLU A 70 -17.08 1.37 -11.49
CA GLU A 70 -18.03 1.64 -10.43
C GLU A 70 -18.66 0.33 -9.97
N GLY A 71 -18.83 0.20 -8.64
CA GLY A 71 -19.38 -1.01 -8.05
C GLY A 71 -18.36 -2.12 -7.83
N ASP A 72 -17.12 -1.95 -8.27
CA ASP A 72 -16.08 -2.92 -7.96
C ASP A 72 -15.80 -2.91 -6.45
N ARG A 73 -15.76 -4.10 -5.85
CA ARG A 73 -15.60 -4.25 -4.39
C ARG A 73 -14.30 -3.65 -3.85
N TRP A 74 -13.28 -3.54 -4.68
CA TRP A 74 -11.98 -2.99 -4.27
C TRP A 74 -11.94 -1.48 -4.27
N ARG A 75 -12.83 -0.84 -5.01
CA ARG A 75 -12.79 0.61 -5.20
C ARG A 75 -12.89 1.37 -3.89
N PHE A 76 -13.88 1.04 -3.06
CA PHE A 76 -14.06 1.67 -1.75
C PHE A 76 -12.86 1.40 -0.83
N ARG A 77 -12.38 0.16 -0.83
CA ARG A 77 -11.25 -0.23 0.01
C ARG A 77 -9.99 0.54 -0.33
N ILE A 78 -9.72 0.74 -1.63
CA ILE A 78 -8.56 1.52 -2.08
C ILE A 78 -8.74 2.98 -1.73
N GLN A 79 -9.93 3.54 -1.88
CA GLN A 79 -10.21 4.91 -1.49
C GLN A 79 -9.91 5.15 -0.01
N SER A 80 -10.20 4.17 0.84
CA SER A 80 -9.94 4.31 2.28
C SER A 80 -8.45 4.34 2.63
N LEU A 81 -7.58 3.94 1.71
CA LEU A 81 -6.13 4.03 1.90
C LEU A 81 -5.59 5.45 1.73
N ASP A 82 -6.42 6.38 1.28
CA ASP A 82 -5.99 7.76 1.03
C ASP A 82 -5.45 8.44 2.30
N GLU A 83 -5.83 7.95 3.47
CA GLU A 83 -5.28 8.40 4.75
C GLU A 83 -3.76 8.18 4.85
N LEU A 84 -3.22 7.26 4.06
CA LEU A 84 -1.77 7.01 4.01
C LEU A 84 -1.03 8.01 3.12
N SER A 85 -1.74 8.69 2.21
CA SER A 85 -1.10 9.60 1.25
C SER A 85 -0.29 10.72 1.91
N PRO A 86 -0.77 11.38 2.97
CA PRO A 86 0.01 12.42 3.64
C PRO A 86 1.29 11.92 4.29
N ALA A 87 1.38 10.63 4.61
CA ALA A 87 2.55 10.06 5.27
C ALA A 87 3.82 10.19 4.43
N ALA A 88 3.68 10.13 3.11
CA ALA A 88 4.83 10.20 2.21
C ALA A 88 5.44 11.61 2.12
N THR A 89 4.64 12.64 2.37
CA THR A 89 5.08 14.03 2.23
C THR A 89 5.11 14.78 3.55
N THR A 90 4.05 14.68 4.34
CA THR A 90 3.87 15.48 5.55
C THR A 90 4.89 15.15 6.64
N HIS A 91 5.21 13.87 6.81
CA HIS A 91 6.09 13.43 7.89
C HIS A 91 7.55 13.18 7.47
N ARG A 92 7.85 13.23 6.17
CA ARG A 92 9.20 12.98 5.65
C ARG A 92 10.03 14.23 5.44
N TYR A 93 9.38 15.37 5.23
CA TYR A 93 10.04 16.61 4.90
C TYR A 93 9.70 17.69 5.93
N PRO A 94 10.64 18.60 6.20
CA PRO A 94 10.34 19.70 7.11
C PRO A 94 9.33 20.66 6.48
N THR A 95 8.69 21.46 7.31
CA THR A 95 7.84 22.53 6.83
C THR A 95 8.68 23.59 6.09
N SER A 96 8.04 24.49 5.38
CA SER A 96 8.73 25.59 4.69
C SER A 96 9.54 26.46 5.64
N GLU A 97 9.19 26.48 6.93
CA GLU A 97 9.89 27.21 7.98
C GLU A 97 10.98 26.37 8.67
N GLY A 98 11.22 25.17 8.18
CA GLY A 98 12.26 24.27 8.72
C GLY A 98 11.85 23.50 9.94
N ARG A 99 10.54 23.42 10.25
CA ARG A 99 10.04 22.63 11.38
C ARG A 99 9.90 21.17 11.02
N ILE A 100 10.29 20.30 11.93
CA ILE A 100 10.04 18.87 11.81
C ILE A 100 8.71 18.59 12.50
N LEU A 101 7.73 18.06 11.76
CA LEU A 101 6.44 17.71 12.34
C LEU A 101 6.58 16.50 13.26
N PRO A 102 5.73 16.39 14.30
CA PRO A 102 5.78 15.22 15.20
C PRO A 102 5.58 13.93 14.41
N PRO A 103 6.23 12.83 14.80
CA PRO A 103 5.99 11.56 14.15
C PRO A 103 4.59 11.03 14.45
N PRO A 104 4.05 10.15 13.60
CA PRO A 104 2.80 9.46 13.94
C PRO A 104 3.02 8.56 15.16
N SER A 105 1.93 8.21 15.85
CA SER A 105 2.04 7.32 17.00
C SER A 105 2.39 5.91 16.56
N ARG A 106 3.10 5.19 17.43
CA ARG A 106 3.42 3.78 17.16
C ARG A 106 2.15 2.94 16.96
N GLU A 107 1.13 3.20 17.77
CA GLU A 107 -0.14 2.47 17.69
C GLU A 107 -0.81 2.64 16.34
N LEU A 108 -0.81 3.86 15.80
CA LEU A 108 -1.35 4.11 14.46
C LEU A 108 -0.58 3.34 13.40
N VAL A 109 0.76 3.41 13.45
CA VAL A 109 1.59 2.75 12.45
C VAL A 109 1.43 1.23 12.52
N GLU A 110 1.36 0.66 13.73
CA GLU A 110 1.11 -0.78 13.90
C GLU A 110 -0.22 -1.21 13.30
N ARG A 111 -1.28 -0.42 13.49
CA ARG A 111 -2.58 -0.72 12.88
C ARG A 111 -2.52 -0.64 11.37
N GLU A 112 -1.81 0.34 10.84
CA GLU A 112 -1.65 0.49 9.39
C GLU A 112 -0.85 -0.67 8.79
N ILE A 113 0.20 -1.11 9.47
CA ILE A 113 0.98 -2.28 9.04
C ILE A 113 0.06 -3.51 8.97
N ALA A 114 -0.74 -3.74 10.01
CA ALA A 114 -1.65 -4.89 10.04
C ALA A 114 -2.70 -4.82 8.93
N ALA A 115 -3.27 -3.63 8.71
CA ALA A 115 -4.27 -3.44 7.67
C ALA A 115 -3.70 -3.67 6.26
N VAL A 116 -2.49 -3.18 6.00
CA VAL A 116 -1.85 -3.37 4.69
C VAL A 116 -1.40 -4.81 4.50
N ALA A 117 -0.92 -5.47 5.56
CA ALA A 117 -0.60 -6.90 5.49
C ALA A 117 -1.84 -7.71 5.09
N GLN A 118 -3.00 -7.40 5.66
CA GLN A 118 -4.25 -8.06 5.30
C GLN A 118 -4.66 -7.74 3.86
N LEU A 119 -4.48 -6.50 3.43
CA LEU A 119 -4.74 -6.09 2.06
C LEU A 119 -3.92 -6.95 1.07
N ILE A 120 -2.64 -7.14 1.35
CA ILE A 120 -1.76 -7.97 0.52
C ILE A 120 -2.28 -9.40 0.44
N LEU A 121 -2.65 -9.98 1.58
CA LEU A 121 -3.19 -11.35 1.61
C LEU A 121 -4.46 -11.47 0.78
N ASP A 122 -5.35 -10.49 0.88
CA ASP A 122 -6.62 -10.50 0.16
C ASP A 122 -6.41 -10.33 -1.34
N ILE A 123 -5.46 -9.50 -1.75
CA ILE A 123 -5.12 -9.34 -3.17
C ILE A 123 -4.49 -10.62 -3.69
N LYS A 124 -3.60 -11.24 -2.94
CA LYS A 124 -3.00 -12.53 -3.32
C LYS A 124 -4.06 -13.59 -3.52
N ALA A 125 -5.08 -13.61 -2.66
CA ALA A 125 -6.18 -14.56 -2.77
C ALA A 125 -7.01 -14.35 -4.04
N GLU A 126 -7.18 -13.12 -4.49
CA GLU A 126 -7.86 -12.85 -5.75
C GLU A 126 -6.99 -13.23 -6.95
N VAL A 127 -5.70 -12.90 -6.88
CA VAL A 127 -4.74 -13.18 -7.97
C VAL A 127 -4.52 -14.68 -8.14
N ASP A 128 -4.44 -15.42 -7.05
CA ASP A 128 -4.23 -16.87 -7.05
C ASP A 128 -5.15 -17.54 -6.03
N PRO A 129 -6.41 -17.80 -6.40
CA PRO A 129 -7.36 -18.46 -5.49
C PRO A 129 -6.93 -19.85 -5.04
N SER A 130 -6.16 -20.58 -5.86
CA SER A 130 -5.70 -21.93 -5.51
C SER A 130 -4.68 -21.89 -4.38
N ALA A 131 -3.80 -20.90 -4.34
CA ALA A 131 -2.83 -20.73 -3.26
C ALA A 131 -3.53 -20.43 -1.93
N ALA A 132 -4.59 -19.61 -1.95
CA ALA A 132 -5.37 -19.27 -0.77
C ALA A 132 -6.07 -20.50 -0.18
N ARG A 133 -6.50 -21.44 -1.02
CA ARG A 133 -7.19 -22.65 -0.57
C ARG A 133 -6.26 -23.76 -0.10
N GLY A 134 -5.00 -23.70 -0.47
CA GLY A 134 -3.99 -24.69 -0.14
C GLY A 134 -3.34 -24.50 1.23
N SER A 135 -3.69 -23.42 1.92
CA SER A 135 -3.10 -23.11 3.23
C SER A 135 -4.04 -23.50 4.42
#